data_2987800ffa452ddcfb3d23b847ce5e36
#
_entry.id   2987800ffa452ddcfb3d23b847ce5e36
#
_cell.length_a   1.000
_cell.length_b   1.000
_cell.length_c   1.000
_cell.angle_alpha   90.00
_cell.angle_beta   90.00
_cell.angle_gamma   90.00
#
_symmetry.space_group_name_H-M   'P 1'
#
loop_
_entity.id
_entity.type
_entity.pdbx_description
1 polymer ?
#
loop_
_entity_poly.entity_id
_entity_poly.type
_entity_poly.pdbx_seq_one_letter_code
_entity_poly.pdbx_strand_id
1 'polypeptide(L)'
;MKPSHKTTIMVTRRWTEAVYDELAERYDARLNLDDRELSAEDIIASCEGVTVLCPTTMDAIDAALIARLPDSVRLIAGFGAGTEHIDVAAALERQILVSNTPGAVTEDTADIAFALILAACRRLVHGDNHLRAGRWDGVRIDEPLAGVSVWGSTIGIVGLGQIGRAVARRARAFGMQVLYHNRNRQVDAETEFNATYCPDFSELLALSDVVSLHCPLTPATHHLIDRAALSQMKSTAVLINTARGPVVDESALIECLSRGGIFAAGLDVYEHEPKVPTELMALGNVVLAPHLGTATRNARDAMGMRVIANIEAFLSTGSPGDQVIA
;
A
#
# COMPACT_ATOMS: atom_id res chain seq x y z
N MET A 1 45.50 -9.29 9.83
CA MET A 1 44.12 -8.80 9.92
C MET A 1 43.24 -10.00 10.23
N LYS A 2 42.48 -10.00 11.32
CA LYS A 2 41.43 -11.02 11.54
C LYS A 2 40.41 -10.84 10.39
N PRO A 3 39.89 -11.91 9.75
CA PRO A 3 38.80 -11.76 8.83
C PRO A 3 37.65 -11.09 9.62
N SER A 4 37.19 -9.93 9.17
CA SER A 4 35.99 -9.32 9.73
C SER A 4 34.85 -10.30 9.40
N HIS A 5 34.33 -10.98 10.44
CA HIS A 5 33.13 -11.80 10.22
C HIS A 5 32.03 -10.88 9.73
N LYS A 6 31.55 -11.14 8.51
CA LYS A 6 30.37 -10.45 7.98
C LYS A 6 29.19 -10.72 8.90
N THR A 7 28.35 -9.72 9.11
CA THR A 7 27.09 -9.88 9.85
C THR A 7 26.18 -10.85 9.13
N THR A 8 25.61 -11.81 9.85
CA THR A 8 24.67 -12.77 9.27
C THR A 8 23.26 -12.17 9.24
N ILE A 9 22.64 -12.17 8.07
CA ILE A 9 21.27 -11.72 7.84
C ILE A 9 20.42 -12.83 7.24
N MET A 10 19.11 -12.81 7.47
CA MET A 10 18.13 -13.72 6.85
C MET A 10 17.11 -12.93 6.05
N VAL A 11 16.91 -13.28 4.78
CA VAL A 11 15.94 -12.67 3.87
C VAL A 11 14.85 -13.70 3.55
N THR A 12 13.61 -13.41 3.92
CA THR A 12 12.51 -14.38 3.90
C THR A 12 11.93 -14.65 2.52
N ARG A 13 12.03 -13.69 1.58
CA ARG A 13 11.46 -13.80 0.22
C ARG A 13 12.51 -13.37 -0.81
N ARG A 14 12.28 -13.72 -2.06
CA ARG A 14 13.17 -13.32 -3.15
C ARG A 14 12.99 -11.85 -3.50
N TRP A 15 14.08 -11.08 -3.45
CA TRP A 15 14.14 -9.68 -3.88
C TRP A 15 14.73 -9.58 -5.29
N THR A 16 14.98 -8.36 -5.76
CA THR A 16 15.59 -8.13 -7.06
C THR A 16 17.06 -8.59 -7.07
N GLU A 17 17.55 -8.97 -8.24
CA GLU A 17 18.92 -9.44 -8.42
C GLU A 17 19.95 -8.40 -7.97
N ALA A 18 19.73 -7.12 -8.34
CA ALA A 18 20.62 -6.02 -7.95
C ALA A 18 20.75 -5.87 -6.42
N VAL A 19 19.67 -6.06 -5.68
CA VAL A 19 19.68 -6.00 -4.20
C VAL A 19 20.34 -7.26 -3.61
N TYR A 20 20.13 -8.42 -4.23
CA TYR A 20 20.78 -9.66 -3.78
C TYR A 20 22.30 -9.60 -3.94
N ASP A 21 22.81 -9.04 -5.03
CA ASP A 21 24.24 -8.87 -5.25
C ASP A 21 24.87 -8.00 -4.15
N GLU A 22 24.22 -6.88 -3.81
CA GLU A 22 24.63 -5.99 -2.71
C GLU A 22 24.60 -6.70 -1.35
N LEU A 23 23.56 -7.48 -1.07
CA LEU A 23 23.44 -8.23 0.20
C LEU A 23 24.55 -9.30 0.31
N ALA A 24 24.80 -10.06 -0.74
CA ALA A 24 25.82 -11.12 -0.76
C ALA A 24 27.24 -10.55 -0.66
N GLU A 25 27.48 -9.36 -1.25
CA GLU A 25 28.78 -8.68 -1.14
C GLU A 25 29.03 -8.18 0.29
N ARG A 26 28.03 -7.61 0.96
CA ARG A 26 28.20 -6.91 2.25
C ARG A 26 28.06 -7.83 3.46
N TYR A 27 27.19 -8.84 3.38
CA TYR A 27 26.75 -9.66 4.52
C TYR A 27 27.00 -11.16 4.29
N ASP A 28 26.93 -11.93 5.37
CA ASP A 28 26.72 -13.38 5.31
C ASP A 28 25.22 -13.62 5.19
N ALA A 29 24.73 -13.55 3.93
CA ALA A 29 23.30 -13.47 3.63
C ALA A 29 22.71 -14.87 3.40
N ARG A 30 21.73 -15.25 4.22
CA ARG A 30 20.85 -16.41 4.02
C ARG A 30 19.68 -15.97 3.16
N LEU A 31 19.71 -16.29 1.87
CA LEU A 31 18.75 -15.86 0.89
C LEU A 31 17.76 -16.99 0.54
N ASN A 32 16.48 -16.70 0.49
CA ASN A 32 15.45 -17.61 -0.01
C ASN A 32 15.36 -17.50 -1.55
N LEU A 33 16.27 -18.19 -2.24
CA LEU A 33 16.41 -18.11 -3.71
C LEU A 33 15.21 -18.71 -4.46
N ASP A 34 14.56 -19.73 -3.90
CA ASP A 34 13.41 -20.40 -4.51
C ASP A 34 12.10 -19.66 -4.29
N ASP A 35 12.12 -18.53 -3.54
CA ASP A 35 10.95 -17.75 -3.16
C ASP A 35 9.84 -18.57 -2.50
N ARG A 36 10.22 -19.61 -1.78
CA ARG A 36 9.29 -20.47 -1.05
C ARG A 36 8.66 -19.70 0.10
N GLU A 37 7.37 -19.82 0.26
CA GLU A 37 6.71 -19.33 1.48
C GLU A 37 7.27 -20.06 2.69
N LEU A 38 7.75 -19.31 3.67
CA LEU A 38 8.34 -19.85 4.89
C LEU A 38 7.28 -19.89 6.00
N SER A 39 7.16 -21.03 6.67
CA SER A 39 6.38 -21.11 7.90
C SER A 39 7.08 -20.37 9.05
N ALA A 40 6.36 -20.11 10.14
CA ALA A 40 6.95 -19.54 11.35
C ALA A 40 8.13 -20.38 11.86
N GLU A 41 8.02 -21.72 11.81
CA GLU A 41 9.06 -22.67 12.17
C GLU A 41 10.30 -22.55 11.27
N ASP A 42 10.08 -22.41 9.94
CA ASP A 42 11.17 -22.22 8.98
C ASP A 42 11.92 -20.90 9.26
N ILE A 43 11.20 -19.81 9.52
CA ILE A 43 11.78 -18.50 9.82
C ILE A 43 12.62 -18.58 11.11
N ILE A 44 12.05 -19.15 12.18
CA ILE A 44 12.77 -19.31 13.47
C ILE A 44 14.03 -20.14 13.30
N ALA A 45 13.94 -21.29 12.65
CA ALA A 45 15.09 -22.17 12.41
C ALA A 45 16.17 -21.49 11.55
N SER A 46 15.76 -20.71 10.55
CA SER A 46 16.67 -19.97 9.68
C SER A 46 17.34 -18.78 10.38
N CYS A 47 16.80 -18.32 11.52
CA CYS A 47 17.34 -17.21 12.30
C CYS A 47 18.43 -17.63 13.31
N GLU A 48 18.80 -18.90 13.43
CA GLU A 48 19.86 -19.35 14.34
C GLU A 48 21.20 -18.67 14.00
N GLY A 49 21.74 -17.88 14.93
CA GLY A 49 22.95 -17.09 14.74
C GLY A 49 22.81 -15.87 13.81
N VAL A 50 21.59 -15.52 13.40
CA VAL A 50 21.29 -14.34 12.58
C VAL A 50 21.17 -13.09 13.45
N THR A 51 21.72 -11.98 12.97
CA THR A 51 21.61 -10.66 13.64
C THR A 51 20.43 -9.85 13.12
N VAL A 52 20.13 -9.94 11.82
CA VAL A 52 19.08 -9.17 11.17
C VAL A 52 18.13 -10.09 10.41
N LEU A 53 16.85 -10.02 10.75
CA LEU A 53 15.76 -10.64 9.97
C LEU A 53 15.17 -9.61 9.00
N CYS A 54 15.10 -9.97 7.72
CA CYS A 54 14.56 -9.11 6.66
C CYS A 54 13.27 -9.70 6.07
N PRO A 55 12.11 -9.49 6.70
CA PRO A 55 10.83 -9.98 6.21
C PRO A 55 10.23 -9.04 5.16
N THR A 56 9.24 -9.56 4.44
CA THR A 56 8.35 -8.79 3.57
C THR A 56 6.95 -8.67 4.18
N THR A 57 6.09 -7.86 3.58
CA THR A 57 4.69 -7.72 4.01
C THR A 57 3.86 -9.00 3.89
N MET A 58 4.40 -10.05 3.26
CA MET A 58 3.76 -11.36 3.13
C MET A 58 4.04 -12.28 4.33
N ASP A 59 5.00 -11.94 5.17
CA ASP A 59 5.42 -12.75 6.31
C ASP A 59 4.73 -12.28 7.59
N ALA A 60 4.03 -13.16 8.29
CA ALA A 60 3.43 -12.84 9.58
C ALA A 60 4.49 -12.92 10.70
N ILE A 61 5.00 -11.78 11.12
CA ILE A 61 6.00 -11.64 12.21
C ILE A 61 5.25 -11.21 13.47
N ASP A 62 4.38 -12.10 13.96
CA ASP A 62 3.55 -11.87 15.13
C ASP A 62 4.29 -12.06 16.47
N ALA A 63 3.63 -11.73 17.58
CA ALA A 63 4.18 -11.88 18.91
C ALA A 63 4.63 -13.32 19.23
N ALA A 64 3.92 -14.33 18.72
CA ALA A 64 4.24 -15.73 18.97
C ALA A 64 5.54 -16.17 18.27
N LEU A 65 5.74 -15.71 17.02
CA LEU A 65 6.99 -15.91 16.30
C LEU A 65 8.13 -15.14 16.97
N ILE A 66 7.92 -13.85 17.25
CA ILE A 66 8.93 -12.98 17.88
C ILE A 66 9.41 -13.55 19.21
N ALA A 67 8.50 -14.08 20.05
CA ALA A 67 8.86 -14.70 21.34
C ALA A 67 9.83 -15.88 21.20
N ARG A 68 9.87 -16.54 20.04
CA ARG A 68 10.67 -17.72 19.74
C ARG A 68 11.92 -17.44 18.91
N LEU A 69 12.10 -16.19 18.43
CA LEU A 69 13.32 -15.83 17.70
C LEU A 69 14.57 -16.03 18.58
N PRO A 70 15.70 -16.50 18.02
CA PRO A 70 16.96 -16.56 18.75
C PRO A 70 17.40 -15.19 19.30
N ASP A 71 18.09 -15.19 20.44
CA ASP A 71 18.58 -13.95 21.08
C ASP A 71 19.63 -13.20 20.24
N SER A 72 20.17 -13.86 19.21
CA SER A 72 21.08 -13.24 18.24
C SER A 72 20.38 -12.19 17.36
N VAL A 73 19.05 -12.30 17.15
CA VAL A 73 18.27 -11.34 16.33
C VAL A 73 18.11 -10.03 17.11
N ARG A 74 18.59 -8.95 16.52
CA ARG A 74 18.60 -7.60 17.12
C ARG A 74 17.85 -6.56 16.28
N LEU A 75 17.61 -6.84 15.00
CA LEU A 75 16.89 -5.98 14.08
C LEU A 75 15.95 -6.80 13.20
N ILE A 76 14.72 -6.35 13.07
CA ILE A 76 13.78 -6.75 12.01
C ILE A 76 13.74 -5.60 11.00
N ALA A 77 14.36 -5.80 9.84
CA ALA A 77 14.45 -4.81 8.77
C ALA A 77 13.41 -5.11 7.68
N GLY A 78 12.19 -4.59 7.84
CA GLY A 78 11.05 -4.87 6.98
C GLY A 78 11.20 -4.31 5.56
N PHE A 79 10.94 -5.15 4.55
CA PHE A 79 10.86 -4.76 3.15
C PHE A 79 9.44 -4.30 2.84
N GLY A 80 9.14 -3.04 3.15
CA GLY A 80 7.81 -2.42 2.98
C GLY A 80 7.70 -1.11 3.74
N ALA A 81 6.77 -0.25 3.33
CA ALA A 81 6.45 0.98 4.05
C ALA A 81 5.53 0.71 5.26
N GLY A 82 4.59 -0.25 5.13
CA GLY A 82 3.72 -0.69 6.21
C GLY A 82 4.38 -1.70 7.12
N THR A 83 3.94 -1.76 8.37
CA THR A 83 4.48 -2.64 9.41
C THR A 83 3.42 -3.49 10.10
N GLU A 84 2.22 -3.54 9.55
CA GLU A 84 1.06 -4.23 10.15
C GLU A 84 1.28 -5.75 10.31
N HIS A 85 2.20 -6.33 9.53
CA HIS A 85 2.61 -7.73 9.59
C HIS A 85 3.64 -8.02 10.68
N ILE A 86 4.16 -7.00 11.38
CA ILE A 86 5.15 -7.11 12.45
C ILE A 86 4.54 -6.62 13.76
N ASP A 87 4.55 -7.44 14.79
CA ASP A 87 4.21 -6.98 16.15
C ASP A 87 5.37 -6.17 16.71
N VAL A 88 5.33 -4.86 16.47
CA VAL A 88 6.37 -3.91 16.86
C VAL A 88 6.51 -3.85 18.39
N ALA A 89 5.41 -3.95 19.13
CA ALA A 89 5.43 -3.91 20.59
C ALA A 89 6.16 -5.13 21.16
N ALA A 90 5.82 -6.34 20.69
CA ALA A 90 6.49 -7.57 21.09
C ALA A 90 7.98 -7.57 20.72
N ALA A 91 8.35 -7.00 19.56
CA ALA A 91 9.77 -6.87 19.18
C ALA A 91 10.53 -5.96 20.15
N LEU A 92 9.97 -4.80 20.50
CA LEU A 92 10.59 -3.86 21.43
C LEU A 92 10.71 -4.42 22.85
N GLU A 93 9.75 -5.19 23.35
CA GLU A 93 9.83 -5.89 24.62
C GLU A 93 11.03 -6.85 24.66
N ARG A 94 11.39 -7.46 23.54
CA ARG A 94 12.58 -8.28 23.37
C ARG A 94 13.85 -7.50 22.99
N GLN A 95 13.80 -6.17 23.00
CA GLN A 95 14.91 -5.30 22.59
C GLN A 95 15.34 -5.55 21.12
N ILE A 96 14.42 -6.01 20.27
CA ILE A 96 14.61 -6.14 18.83
C ILE A 96 14.07 -4.85 18.20
N LEU A 97 14.94 -4.11 17.52
CA LEU A 97 14.53 -2.90 16.78
C LEU A 97 13.79 -3.30 15.50
N VAL A 98 12.90 -2.42 15.06
CA VAL A 98 12.16 -2.60 13.81
C VAL A 98 12.41 -1.42 12.91
N SER A 99 12.63 -1.65 11.62
CA SER A 99 12.70 -0.61 10.60
C SER A 99 11.83 -0.98 9.39
N ASN A 100 11.45 0.05 8.63
CA ASN A 100 10.68 -0.07 7.39
C ASN A 100 11.34 0.72 6.25
N THR A 101 10.68 0.83 5.08
CA THR A 101 11.21 1.55 3.92
C THR A 101 10.31 2.72 3.50
N PRO A 102 10.19 3.79 4.32
CA PRO A 102 9.35 4.93 3.99
C PRO A 102 9.92 5.69 2.78
N GLY A 103 9.04 6.27 1.96
CA GLY A 103 9.42 7.11 0.83
C GLY A 103 9.82 6.37 -0.45
N ALA A 104 10.36 5.16 -0.35
CA ALA A 104 10.83 4.38 -1.49
C ALA A 104 9.71 4.01 -2.50
N VAL A 105 8.45 4.03 -2.06
CA VAL A 105 7.28 3.56 -2.81
C VAL A 105 6.32 4.68 -3.20
N THR A 106 6.62 5.93 -2.85
CA THR A 106 5.68 7.04 -2.91
C THR A 106 5.15 7.32 -4.31
N GLU A 107 6.06 7.46 -5.26
CA GLU A 107 5.67 7.83 -6.63
C GLU A 107 4.96 6.70 -7.35
N ASP A 108 5.50 5.48 -7.26
CA ASP A 108 4.91 4.30 -7.91
C ASP A 108 3.52 3.97 -7.37
N THR A 109 3.31 4.07 -6.06
CA THR A 109 1.97 3.89 -5.47
C THR A 109 1.01 4.99 -5.90
N ALA A 110 1.48 6.24 -5.99
CA ALA A 110 0.66 7.34 -6.50
C ALA A 110 0.31 7.18 -7.98
N ASP A 111 1.20 6.59 -8.79
CA ASP A 111 0.93 6.26 -10.20
C ASP A 111 -0.17 5.20 -10.32
N ILE A 112 -0.12 4.13 -9.52
CA ILE A 112 -1.18 3.11 -9.47
C ILE A 112 -2.51 3.73 -9.00
N ALA A 113 -2.51 4.55 -7.96
CA ALA A 113 -3.72 5.23 -7.50
C ALA A 113 -4.34 6.06 -8.64
N PHE A 114 -3.51 6.80 -9.37
CA PHE A 114 -3.98 7.64 -10.46
C PHE A 114 -4.41 6.82 -11.69
N ALA A 115 -3.72 5.71 -11.99
CA ALA A 115 -4.13 4.76 -13.02
C ALA A 115 -5.51 4.15 -12.72
N LEU A 116 -5.77 3.77 -11.45
CA LEU A 116 -7.07 3.28 -11.00
C LEU A 116 -8.16 4.36 -11.10
N ILE A 117 -7.86 5.63 -10.75
CA ILE A 117 -8.78 6.76 -10.96
C ILE A 117 -9.20 6.84 -12.43
N LEU A 118 -8.22 6.89 -13.35
CA LEU A 118 -8.49 7.00 -14.78
C LEU A 118 -9.23 5.77 -15.30
N ALA A 119 -8.81 4.57 -14.91
CA ALA A 119 -9.41 3.33 -15.37
C ALA A 119 -10.86 3.17 -14.89
N ALA A 120 -11.16 3.51 -13.62
CA ALA A 120 -12.49 3.40 -13.05
C ALA A 120 -13.42 4.51 -13.59
N CYS A 121 -12.98 5.78 -13.54
CA CYS A 121 -13.77 6.90 -14.06
C CYS A 121 -14.10 6.74 -15.54
N ARG A 122 -13.16 6.27 -16.35
CA ARG A 122 -13.32 6.15 -17.81
C ARG A 122 -13.72 4.75 -18.26
N ARG A 123 -14.04 3.83 -17.32
CA ARG A 123 -14.46 2.43 -17.59
C ARG A 123 -13.50 1.69 -18.53
N LEU A 124 -12.20 1.98 -18.44
CA LEU A 124 -11.19 1.51 -19.40
C LEU A 124 -11.13 -0.02 -19.47
N VAL A 125 -11.06 -0.70 -18.32
CA VAL A 125 -11.00 -2.17 -18.26
C VAL A 125 -12.29 -2.79 -18.79
N HIS A 126 -13.45 -2.19 -18.50
CA HIS A 126 -14.73 -2.66 -19.05
C HIS A 126 -14.78 -2.49 -20.57
N GLY A 127 -14.30 -1.35 -21.09
CA GLY A 127 -14.20 -1.08 -22.52
C GLY A 127 -13.26 -2.04 -23.25
N ASP A 128 -12.08 -2.32 -22.68
CA ASP A 128 -11.13 -3.29 -23.21
C ASP A 128 -11.75 -4.69 -23.28
N ASN A 129 -12.38 -5.16 -22.20
CA ASN A 129 -13.08 -6.43 -22.16
C ASN A 129 -14.24 -6.51 -23.17
N HIS A 130 -14.99 -5.42 -23.35
CA HIS A 130 -16.07 -5.32 -24.33
C HIS A 130 -15.54 -5.48 -25.77
N LEU A 131 -14.47 -4.77 -26.09
CA LEU A 131 -13.81 -4.85 -27.40
C LEU A 131 -13.22 -6.22 -27.68
N ARG A 132 -12.47 -6.78 -26.72
CA ARG A 132 -11.88 -8.15 -26.87
C ARG A 132 -12.92 -9.23 -27.02
N ALA A 133 -14.10 -9.07 -26.44
CA ALA A 133 -15.22 -9.98 -26.61
C ALA A 133 -15.97 -9.80 -27.95
N GLY A 134 -15.49 -8.93 -28.84
CA GLY A 134 -16.11 -8.70 -30.15
C GLY A 134 -17.48 -8.01 -30.09
N ARG A 135 -17.81 -7.31 -29.00
CA ARG A 135 -19.13 -6.71 -28.78
C ARG A 135 -19.23 -5.26 -29.24
N TRP A 136 -18.14 -4.68 -29.74
CA TRP A 136 -18.13 -3.31 -30.24
C TRP A 136 -18.75 -3.24 -31.65
N ASP A 137 -19.84 -2.52 -31.76
CA ASP A 137 -20.62 -2.33 -32.99
C ASP A 137 -20.55 -0.91 -33.58
N GLY A 138 -19.65 -0.07 -33.02
CA GLY A 138 -19.40 1.29 -33.45
C GLY A 138 -19.48 2.31 -32.32
N VAL A 139 -19.20 3.58 -32.64
CA VAL A 139 -19.32 4.70 -31.69
C VAL A 139 -20.79 5.12 -31.59
N ARG A 140 -21.29 5.24 -30.37
CA ARG A 140 -22.66 5.64 -30.05
C ARG A 140 -22.67 6.93 -29.24
N ILE A 141 -23.63 7.80 -29.49
CA ILE A 141 -23.79 9.04 -28.70
C ILE A 141 -24.38 8.74 -27.33
N ASP A 142 -25.30 7.78 -27.25
CA ASP A 142 -25.90 7.24 -26.02
C ASP A 142 -25.07 6.10 -25.41
N GLU A 143 -23.75 6.24 -25.41
CA GLU A 143 -22.75 5.20 -25.10
C GLU A 143 -23.00 4.54 -23.73
N PRO A 144 -23.36 3.24 -23.67
CA PRO A 144 -23.57 2.53 -22.42
C PRO A 144 -22.28 2.33 -21.64
N LEU A 145 -21.12 2.56 -22.28
CA LEU A 145 -19.81 2.56 -21.65
C LEU A 145 -19.36 3.94 -21.16
N ALA A 146 -20.25 4.96 -21.25
CA ALA A 146 -19.92 6.31 -20.82
C ALA A 146 -19.43 6.31 -19.34
N GLY A 147 -18.30 6.98 -19.13
CA GLY A 147 -17.70 7.20 -17.81
C GLY A 147 -18.03 8.57 -17.26
N VAL A 148 -17.35 8.91 -16.16
CA VAL A 148 -17.37 10.24 -15.54
C VAL A 148 -16.09 11.01 -15.86
N SER A 149 -16.19 12.35 -15.87
CA SER A 149 -15.05 13.21 -16.15
C SER A 149 -14.09 13.25 -14.96
N VAL A 150 -12.79 13.21 -15.23
CA VAL A 150 -11.73 13.46 -14.23
C VAL A 150 -11.31 14.92 -14.25
N TRP A 151 -11.22 15.53 -15.45
CA TRP A 151 -10.86 16.93 -15.59
C TRP A 151 -11.88 17.84 -14.88
N GLY A 152 -11.35 18.70 -14.00
CA GLY A 152 -12.17 19.69 -13.29
C GLY A 152 -13.05 19.12 -12.16
N SER A 153 -12.98 17.82 -11.89
CA SER A 153 -13.70 17.17 -10.78
C SER A 153 -13.02 17.45 -9.43
N THR A 154 -13.68 17.06 -8.36
CA THR A 154 -13.17 17.17 -6.99
C THR A 154 -12.65 15.81 -6.49
N ILE A 155 -11.40 15.78 -6.02
CA ILE A 155 -10.82 14.62 -5.34
C ILE A 155 -10.76 14.87 -3.83
N GLY A 156 -11.29 13.93 -3.04
CA GLY A 156 -11.14 13.86 -1.59
C GLY A 156 -10.04 12.87 -1.23
N ILE A 157 -8.95 13.37 -0.67
CA ILE A 157 -7.79 12.56 -0.27
C ILE A 157 -7.90 12.27 1.24
N VAL A 158 -8.03 11.00 1.59
CA VAL A 158 -8.03 10.55 2.98
C VAL A 158 -6.64 10.09 3.35
N GLY A 159 -5.91 10.94 4.10
CA GLY A 159 -4.50 10.71 4.40
C GLY A 159 -3.56 11.50 3.46
N LEU A 160 -3.31 12.78 3.75
CA LEU A 160 -2.38 13.63 2.97
C LEU A 160 -0.94 13.50 3.50
N GLY A 161 -0.44 12.23 3.56
CA GLY A 161 0.97 11.88 3.80
C GLY A 161 1.78 11.93 2.51
N GLN A 162 2.90 11.21 2.45
CA GLN A 162 3.79 11.24 1.26
C GLN A 162 3.06 10.80 -0.02
N ILE A 163 2.34 9.67 0.02
CA ILE A 163 1.60 9.16 -1.15
C ILE A 163 0.43 10.08 -1.49
N GLY A 164 -0.37 10.50 -0.48
CA GLY A 164 -1.48 11.42 -0.70
C GLY A 164 -1.05 12.75 -1.33
N ARG A 165 0.09 13.30 -0.93
CA ARG A 165 0.71 14.49 -1.55
C ARG A 165 1.12 14.24 -3.00
N ALA A 166 1.70 13.08 -3.30
CA ALA A 166 2.05 12.70 -4.67
C ALA A 166 0.82 12.53 -5.57
N VAL A 167 -0.29 12.00 -5.01
CA VAL A 167 -1.59 11.95 -5.69
C VAL A 167 -2.17 13.36 -5.87
N ALA A 168 -2.11 14.23 -4.86
CA ALA A 168 -2.57 15.61 -4.95
C ALA A 168 -1.86 16.39 -6.07
N ARG A 169 -0.55 16.19 -6.22
CA ARG A 169 0.24 16.79 -7.32
C ARG A 169 -0.26 16.35 -8.69
N ARG A 170 -0.57 15.06 -8.87
CA ARG A 170 -1.15 14.52 -10.11
C ARG A 170 -2.56 15.07 -10.35
N ALA A 171 -3.40 15.09 -9.32
CA ALA A 171 -4.75 15.63 -9.38
C ALA A 171 -4.77 17.10 -9.85
N ARG A 172 -3.85 17.91 -9.34
CA ARG A 172 -3.67 19.30 -9.78
C ARG A 172 -3.33 19.41 -11.26
N ALA A 173 -2.48 18.52 -11.78
CA ALA A 173 -2.14 18.50 -13.21
C ALA A 173 -3.35 18.14 -14.09
N PHE A 174 -4.32 17.41 -13.56
CA PHE A 174 -5.62 17.13 -14.19
C PHE A 174 -6.68 18.20 -13.90
N GLY A 175 -6.32 19.35 -13.34
CA GLY A 175 -7.25 20.43 -13.06
C GLY A 175 -8.28 20.11 -11.98
N MET A 176 -8.07 19.05 -11.18
CA MET A 176 -8.98 18.68 -10.11
C MET A 176 -8.89 19.66 -8.93
N GLN A 177 -10.00 19.87 -8.23
CA GLN A 177 -10.01 20.47 -6.89
C GLN A 177 -9.60 19.43 -5.87
N VAL A 178 -8.68 19.78 -4.96
CA VAL A 178 -8.18 18.85 -3.95
C VAL A 178 -8.77 19.18 -2.59
N LEU A 179 -9.59 18.29 -2.06
CA LEU A 179 -10.00 18.26 -0.66
C LEU A 179 -9.18 17.20 0.07
N TYR A 180 -8.95 17.38 1.37
CA TYR A 180 -8.32 16.33 2.15
C TYR A 180 -8.84 16.26 3.58
N HIS A 181 -8.79 15.04 4.13
CA HIS A 181 -9.07 14.77 5.54
C HIS A 181 -7.87 14.09 6.17
N ASN A 182 -7.41 14.63 7.28
CA ASN A 182 -6.34 14.09 8.12
C ASN A 182 -6.69 14.30 9.59
N ARG A 183 -6.14 13.46 10.45
CA ARG A 183 -6.18 13.70 11.91
C ARG A 183 -5.59 15.08 12.28
N ASN A 184 -4.48 15.46 11.64
CA ASN A 184 -3.81 16.75 11.82
C ASN A 184 -3.80 17.52 10.50
N ARG A 185 -4.17 18.80 10.54
CA ARG A 185 -4.15 19.68 9.39
C ARG A 185 -2.74 19.86 8.84
N GLN A 186 -2.60 19.92 7.50
CA GLN A 186 -1.33 20.00 6.77
C GLN A 186 -1.22 21.34 6.01
N VAL A 187 -0.96 22.43 6.73
CA VAL A 187 -0.99 23.81 6.20
C VAL A 187 0.00 24.02 5.04
N ASP A 188 1.17 23.39 5.11
CA ASP A 188 2.17 23.40 4.04
C ASP A 188 1.63 22.82 2.73
N ALA A 189 0.97 21.66 2.81
CA ALA A 189 0.35 21.01 1.67
C ALA A 189 -0.84 21.78 1.08
N GLU A 190 -1.57 22.52 1.91
CA GLU A 190 -2.64 23.41 1.43
C GLU A 190 -2.08 24.47 0.48
N THR A 191 -0.94 25.04 0.83
CA THR A 191 -0.27 26.03 -0.03
C THR A 191 0.33 25.40 -1.28
N GLU A 192 1.01 24.25 -1.13
CA GLU A 192 1.70 23.56 -2.23
C GLU A 192 0.73 23.05 -3.28
N PHE A 193 -0.37 22.43 -2.86
CA PHE A 193 -1.32 21.77 -3.77
C PHE A 193 -2.61 22.56 -3.96
N ASN A 194 -2.77 23.74 -3.37
CA ASN A 194 -4.05 24.46 -3.29
C ASN A 194 -5.16 23.52 -2.79
N ALA A 195 -4.84 22.78 -1.73
CA ALA A 195 -5.74 21.80 -1.13
C ALA A 195 -6.59 22.44 -0.03
N THR A 196 -7.82 21.98 0.14
CA THR A 196 -8.73 22.45 1.20
C THR A 196 -8.87 21.37 2.27
N TYR A 197 -8.64 21.74 3.52
CA TYR A 197 -8.84 20.85 4.65
C TYR A 197 -10.32 20.69 4.97
N CYS A 198 -10.80 19.44 5.02
CA CYS A 198 -12.12 19.07 5.49
C CYS A 198 -12.01 18.44 6.88
N PRO A 199 -12.32 19.17 7.96
CA PRO A 199 -12.31 18.61 9.31
C PRO A 199 -13.40 17.56 9.51
N ASP A 200 -14.54 17.69 8.83
CA ASP A 200 -15.60 16.70 8.81
C ASP A 200 -15.39 15.71 7.66
N PHE A 201 -15.22 14.44 8.01
CA PHE A 201 -15.06 13.36 7.05
C PHE A 201 -16.29 13.19 6.15
N SER A 202 -17.48 13.36 6.73
CA SER A 202 -18.75 13.26 6.00
C SER A 202 -18.88 14.34 4.91
N GLU A 203 -18.40 15.54 5.20
CA GLU A 203 -18.36 16.63 4.22
C GLU A 203 -17.42 16.30 3.05
N LEU A 204 -16.24 15.74 3.33
CA LEU A 204 -15.32 15.30 2.28
C LEU A 204 -16.00 14.28 1.36
N LEU A 205 -16.68 13.26 1.91
CA LEU A 205 -17.37 12.23 1.14
C LEU A 205 -18.46 12.84 0.24
N ALA A 206 -19.27 13.74 0.79
CA ALA A 206 -20.40 14.36 0.06
C ALA A 206 -19.94 15.29 -1.07
N LEU A 207 -18.80 15.96 -0.94
CA LEU A 207 -18.29 16.91 -1.91
C LEU A 207 -17.45 16.26 -3.01
N SER A 208 -16.88 15.08 -2.77
CA SER A 208 -15.91 14.45 -3.67
C SER A 208 -16.57 13.70 -4.83
N ASP A 209 -16.00 13.84 -6.03
CA ASP A 209 -16.29 13.00 -7.20
C ASP A 209 -15.39 11.76 -7.23
N VAL A 210 -14.19 11.87 -6.63
CA VAL A 210 -13.27 10.76 -6.40
C VAL A 210 -12.84 10.80 -4.94
N VAL A 211 -12.94 9.68 -4.23
CA VAL A 211 -12.38 9.50 -2.88
C VAL A 211 -11.20 8.56 -2.97
N SER A 212 -10.01 9.00 -2.54
CA SER A 212 -8.77 8.23 -2.62
C SER A 212 -8.16 8.04 -1.24
N LEU A 213 -7.94 6.77 -0.86
CA LEU A 213 -7.50 6.37 0.48
C LEU A 213 -5.98 6.17 0.50
N HIS A 214 -5.31 6.90 1.42
CA HIS A 214 -3.86 6.86 1.65
C HIS A 214 -3.52 6.93 3.14
N CYS A 215 -4.50 6.64 4.00
CA CYS A 215 -4.31 6.56 5.44
C CYS A 215 -3.75 5.18 5.85
N PRO A 216 -2.99 5.08 6.96
CA PRO A 216 -2.57 3.79 7.50
C PRO A 216 -3.76 3.02 8.06
N LEU A 217 -3.66 1.70 8.13
CA LEU A 217 -4.59 0.86 8.87
C LEU A 217 -4.30 0.98 10.36
N THR A 218 -5.30 1.40 11.11
CA THR A 218 -5.28 1.52 12.58
C THR A 218 -6.66 1.14 13.12
N PRO A 219 -6.84 0.94 14.43
CA PRO A 219 -8.19 0.75 14.98
C PRO A 219 -9.20 1.86 14.61
N ALA A 220 -8.71 3.10 14.41
CA ALA A 220 -9.56 4.24 14.05
C ALA A 220 -9.87 4.32 12.54
N THR A 221 -9.11 3.61 11.69
CA THR A 221 -9.32 3.59 10.24
C THR A 221 -9.78 2.24 9.70
N HIS A 222 -9.90 1.24 10.59
CA HIS A 222 -10.52 -0.03 10.23
C HIS A 222 -12.00 0.19 9.88
N HIS A 223 -12.40 -0.24 8.69
CA HIS A 223 -13.73 0.00 8.12
C HIS A 223 -14.16 1.48 8.14
N LEU A 224 -13.18 2.39 7.94
CA LEU A 224 -13.47 3.83 7.83
C LEU A 224 -14.47 4.11 6.70
N ILE A 225 -14.41 3.34 5.62
CA ILE A 225 -15.39 3.33 4.54
C ILE A 225 -16.34 2.16 4.79
N ASP A 226 -17.27 2.37 5.68
CA ASP A 226 -18.36 1.45 5.98
C ASP A 226 -19.63 1.77 5.16
N ARG A 227 -20.72 1.07 5.43
CA ARG A 227 -22.02 1.30 4.78
C ARG A 227 -22.53 2.75 4.95
N ALA A 228 -22.31 3.36 6.11
CA ALA A 228 -22.74 4.73 6.37
C ALA A 228 -21.91 5.73 5.57
N ALA A 229 -20.60 5.55 5.53
CA ALA A 229 -19.68 6.36 4.72
C ALA A 229 -20.00 6.26 3.23
N LEU A 230 -20.20 5.04 2.70
CA LEU A 230 -20.59 4.82 1.31
C LEU A 230 -21.91 5.50 0.94
N SER A 231 -22.86 5.55 1.87
CA SER A 231 -24.16 6.21 1.65
C SER A 231 -24.09 7.74 1.54
N GLN A 232 -22.99 8.34 2.02
CA GLN A 232 -22.75 9.78 1.96
C GLN A 232 -22.03 10.21 0.68
N MET A 233 -21.43 9.25 -0.06
CA MET A 233 -20.81 9.53 -1.34
C MET A 233 -21.85 9.83 -2.42
N LYS A 234 -21.45 10.62 -3.41
CA LYS A 234 -22.28 10.84 -4.60
C LYS A 234 -22.51 9.53 -5.35
N SER A 235 -23.68 9.33 -5.94
CA SER A 235 -23.93 8.17 -6.82
C SER A 235 -23.03 8.12 -8.06
N THR A 236 -22.44 9.25 -8.43
CA THR A 236 -21.44 9.39 -9.51
C THR A 236 -20.00 9.27 -9.01
N ALA A 237 -19.79 9.10 -7.71
CA ALA A 237 -18.44 9.07 -7.12
C ALA A 237 -17.71 7.76 -7.42
N VAL A 238 -16.38 7.85 -7.41
CA VAL A 238 -15.45 6.71 -7.55
C VAL A 238 -14.62 6.59 -6.29
N LEU A 239 -14.55 5.38 -5.73
CA LEU A 239 -13.70 5.06 -4.56
C LEU A 239 -12.41 4.40 -5.03
N ILE A 240 -11.26 4.87 -4.52
CA ILE A 240 -9.93 4.31 -4.81
C ILE A 240 -9.27 3.87 -3.50
N ASN A 241 -8.82 2.62 -3.45
CA ASN A 241 -8.05 2.11 -2.32
C ASN A 241 -6.70 1.51 -2.77
N THR A 242 -5.63 2.21 -2.44
CA THR A 242 -4.23 1.76 -2.55
C THR A 242 -3.53 1.83 -1.19
N ALA A 243 -4.31 1.92 -0.11
CA ALA A 243 -3.80 1.96 1.26
C ALA A 243 -3.72 0.54 1.85
N ARG A 244 -4.82 0.08 2.48
CA ARG A 244 -4.98 -1.27 3.01
C ARG A 244 -6.44 -1.73 2.82
N GLY A 245 -6.64 -3.02 2.53
CA GLY A 245 -7.96 -3.60 2.31
C GLY A 245 -8.93 -3.30 3.44
N PRO A 246 -8.61 -3.61 4.71
CA PRO A 246 -9.52 -3.41 5.85
C PRO A 246 -9.84 -1.95 6.21
N VAL A 247 -9.36 -0.95 5.46
CA VAL A 247 -9.85 0.44 5.57
C VAL A 247 -11.26 0.56 5.00
N VAL A 248 -11.64 -0.35 4.13
CA VAL A 248 -12.98 -0.46 3.52
C VAL A 248 -13.67 -1.71 4.03
N ASP A 249 -14.93 -1.61 4.45
CA ASP A 249 -15.80 -2.76 4.63
C ASP A 249 -16.13 -3.32 3.23
N GLU A 250 -15.42 -4.39 2.86
CA GLU A 250 -15.51 -4.98 1.51
C GLU A 250 -16.91 -5.51 1.20
N SER A 251 -17.61 -6.05 2.21
CA SER A 251 -18.98 -6.52 2.06
C SER A 251 -19.95 -5.37 1.80
N ALA A 252 -19.81 -4.25 2.53
CA ALA A 252 -20.60 -3.06 2.30
C ALA A 252 -20.32 -2.42 0.94
N LEU A 253 -19.06 -2.44 0.49
CA LEU A 253 -18.67 -1.95 -0.84
C LEU A 253 -19.31 -2.78 -1.96
N ILE A 254 -19.25 -4.12 -1.88
CA ILE A 254 -19.86 -5.04 -2.85
C ILE A 254 -21.37 -4.74 -2.97
N GLU A 255 -22.07 -4.63 -1.85
CA GLU A 255 -23.50 -4.31 -1.86
C GLU A 255 -23.77 -2.93 -2.46
N CYS A 256 -22.97 -1.93 -2.09
CA CYS A 256 -23.10 -0.56 -2.63
C CYS A 256 -22.92 -0.53 -4.14
N LEU A 257 -21.87 -1.15 -4.66
CA LEU A 257 -21.57 -1.22 -6.10
C LEU A 257 -22.61 -2.01 -6.88
N SER A 258 -23.11 -3.11 -6.33
CA SER A 258 -24.11 -3.97 -6.97
C SER A 258 -25.43 -3.25 -7.22
N ARG A 259 -25.82 -2.31 -6.35
CA ARG A 259 -27.03 -1.48 -6.49
C ARG A 259 -26.80 -0.11 -7.14
N GLY A 260 -25.56 0.19 -7.58
CA GLY A 260 -25.20 1.49 -8.16
C GLY A 260 -25.23 2.64 -7.16
N GLY A 261 -24.91 2.37 -5.87
CA GLY A 261 -24.85 3.39 -4.82
C GLY A 261 -23.71 4.38 -5.03
N ILE A 262 -22.60 3.91 -5.62
CA ILE A 262 -21.54 4.74 -6.21
C ILE A 262 -21.28 4.28 -7.65
N PHE A 263 -20.60 5.11 -8.45
CA PHE A 263 -20.36 4.82 -9.86
C PHE A 263 -19.41 3.65 -10.07
N ALA A 264 -18.25 3.64 -9.39
CA ALA A 264 -17.23 2.62 -9.55
C ALA A 264 -16.26 2.58 -8.37
N ALA A 265 -15.42 1.54 -8.32
CA ALA A 265 -14.27 1.49 -7.45
C ALA A 265 -13.02 1.04 -8.20
N GLY A 266 -11.84 1.49 -7.73
CA GLY A 266 -10.52 1.01 -8.13
C GLY A 266 -9.75 0.52 -6.90
N LEU A 267 -9.42 -0.76 -6.87
CA LEU A 267 -8.83 -1.42 -5.70
C LEU A 267 -7.49 -2.06 -6.05
N ASP A 268 -6.47 -1.76 -5.30
CA ASP A 268 -5.16 -2.42 -5.36
C ASP A 268 -4.93 -3.34 -4.15
N VAL A 269 -5.79 -3.24 -3.14
CA VAL A 269 -5.69 -3.97 -1.87
C VAL A 269 -7.05 -4.51 -1.44
N TYR A 270 -7.05 -5.64 -0.71
CA TYR A 270 -8.25 -6.37 -0.32
C TYR A 270 -8.23 -6.73 1.17
N GLU A 271 -9.41 -7.00 1.74
CA GLU A 271 -9.52 -7.25 3.17
C GLU A 271 -8.81 -8.53 3.61
N HIS A 272 -8.78 -9.55 2.74
CA HIS A 272 -8.20 -10.87 3.04
C HIS A 272 -7.21 -11.34 1.96
N GLU A 273 -6.25 -10.48 1.59
CA GLU A 273 -5.24 -10.84 0.59
C GLU A 273 -4.56 -12.19 0.88
N PRO A 274 -4.30 -13.01 -0.15
CA PRO A 274 -4.55 -12.79 -1.58
C PRO A 274 -5.97 -13.21 -2.03
N LYS A 275 -6.89 -13.50 -1.12
CA LYS A 275 -8.26 -13.93 -1.44
C LYS A 275 -9.13 -12.72 -1.74
N VAL A 276 -9.71 -12.71 -2.94
CA VAL A 276 -10.67 -11.68 -3.39
C VAL A 276 -12.04 -12.33 -3.54
N PRO A 277 -13.14 -11.76 -2.97
CA PRO A 277 -14.47 -12.31 -3.13
C PRO A 277 -14.90 -12.44 -4.59
N THR A 278 -15.53 -13.55 -4.93
CA THR A 278 -16.04 -13.80 -6.28
C THR A 278 -17.11 -12.81 -6.68
N GLU A 279 -17.90 -12.33 -5.72
CA GLU A 279 -18.91 -11.31 -5.88
C GLU A 279 -18.29 -9.97 -6.33
N LEU A 280 -17.14 -9.59 -5.74
CA LEU A 280 -16.40 -8.40 -6.14
C LEU A 280 -15.81 -8.54 -7.55
N MET A 281 -15.24 -9.70 -7.86
CA MET A 281 -14.67 -9.99 -9.19
C MET A 281 -15.71 -10.02 -10.30
N ALA A 282 -16.96 -10.31 -9.98
CA ALA A 282 -18.06 -10.35 -10.95
C ALA A 282 -18.62 -8.96 -11.32
N LEU A 283 -18.28 -7.90 -10.56
CA LEU A 283 -18.80 -6.55 -10.79
C LEU A 283 -18.13 -5.89 -12.01
N GLY A 284 -18.93 -5.35 -12.90
CA GLY A 284 -18.45 -4.64 -14.11
C GLY A 284 -18.00 -3.21 -13.86
N ASN A 285 -18.27 -2.66 -12.66
CA ASN A 285 -17.94 -1.29 -12.27
C ASN A 285 -16.79 -1.25 -11.24
N VAL A 286 -15.92 -2.27 -11.24
CA VAL A 286 -14.71 -2.32 -10.40
C VAL A 286 -13.48 -2.53 -11.28
N VAL A 287 -12.39 -1.85 -10.93
CA VAL A 287 -11.05 -2.09 -11.46
C VAL A 287 -10.24 -2.73 -10.34
N LEU A 288 -9.72 -3.94 -10.59
CA LEU A 288 -8.99 -4.72 -9.60
C LEU A 288 -7.52 -4.85 -10.02
N ALA A 289 -6.60 -4.54 -9.12
CA ALA A 289 -5.18 -4.73 -9.30
C ALA A 289 -4.62 -5.60 -8.15
N PRO A 290 -3.68 -6.52 -8.41
CA PRO A 290 -3.17 -7.46 -7.41
C PRO A 290 -1.99 -6.87 -6.62
N HIS A 291 -2.23 -5.82 -5.82
CA HIS A 291 -1.27 -5.13 -4.96
C HIS A 291 -0.04 -4.65 -5.74
N LEU A 292 -0.27 -3.84 -6.79
CA LEU A 292 0.74 -3.35 -7.72
C LEU A 292 1.42 -2.06 -7.28
N GLY A 293 1.02 -1.44 -6.16
CA GLY A 293 1.52 -0.14 -5.72
C GLY A 293 3.03 0.00 -5.71
N THR A 294 3.76 -1.11 -5.49
CA THR A 294 5.23 -1.13 -5.50
C THR A 294 5.82 -2.05 -6.57
N ALA A 295 5.01 -2.50 -7.54
CA ALA A 295 5.40 -3.55 -8.48
C ALA A 295 6.21 -3.03 -9.68
N THR A 296 7.09 -2.06 -9.47
CA THR A 296 8.12 -1.68 -10.44
C THR A 296 9.49 -2.17 -9.98
N ARG A 297 10.39 -2.42 -10.93
CA ARG A 297 11.77 -2.80 -10.61
C ARG A 297 12.44 -1.70 -9.78
N ASN A 298 12.29 -0.45 -10.19
CA ASN A 298 12.89 0.71 -9.52
C ASN A 298 12.42 0.86 -8.07
N ALA A 299 11.11 0.73 -7.79
CA ALA A 299 10.59 0.79 -6.43
C ALA A 299 11.14 -0.35 -5.56
N ARG A 300 11.17 -1.59 -6.10
CA ARG A 300 11.68 -2.75 -5.38
C ARG A 300 13.19 -2.66 -5.12
N ASP A 301 13.98 -2.16 -6.07
CA ASP A 301 15.40 -1.87 -5.87
C ASP A 301 15.59 -0.81 -4.79
N ALA A 302 14.84 0.30 -4.86
CA ALA A 302 14.90 1.38 -3.87
C ALA A 302 14.50 0.90 -2.46
N MET A 303 13.48 0.04 -2.35
CA MET A 303 13.10 -0.58 -1.08
C MET A 303 14.23 -1.44 -0.50
N GLY A 304 14.83 -2.32 -1.33
CA GLY A 304 15.93 -3.18 -0.89
C GLY A 304 17.16 -2.38 -0.47
N MET A 305 17.54 -1.36 -1.26
CA MET A 305 18.64 -0.45 -0.90
C MET A 305 18.36 0.33 0.39
N ARG A 306 17.09 0.68 0.67
CA ARG A 306 16.70 1.32 1.93
C ARG A 306 16.82 0.37 3.11
N VAL A 307 16.46 -0.93 2.94
CA VAL A 307 16.73 -1.96 3.97
C VAL A 307 18.23 -2.06 4.25
N ILE A 308 19.07 -2.12 3.22
CA ILE A 308 20.54 -2.15 3.38
C ILE A 308 21.02 -0.93 4.15
N ALA A 309 20.56 0.27 3.82
CA ALA A 309 20.92 1.50 4.54
C ALA A 309 20.50 1.46 6.02
N ASN A 310 19.32 0.89 6.33
CA ASN A 310 18.88 0.68 7.71
C ASN A 310 19.77 -0.31 8.47
N ILE A 311 20.19 -1.40 7.83
CA ILE A 311 21.13 -2.38 8.42
C ILE A 311 22.48 -1.71 8.71
N GLU A 312 23.03 -0.95 7.75
CA GLU A 312 24.31 -0.25 7.93
C GLU A 312 24.25 0.80 9.04
N ALA A 313 23.17 1.57 9.12
CA ALA A 313 22.94 2.51 10.21
C ALA A 313 22.90 1.78 11.55
N PHE A 314 22.16 0.69 11.66
CA PHE A 314 22.07 -0.12 12.87
C PHE A 314 23.43 -0.68 13.27
N LEU A 315 24.21 -1.24 12.36
CA LEU A 315 25.52 -1.82 12.65
C LEU A 315 26.55 -0.76 13.08
N SER A 316 26.43 0.47 12.59
CA SER A 316 27.37 1.56 12.89
C SER A 316 26.99 2.37 14.12
N THR A 317 25.70 2.57 14.38
CA THR A 317 25.21 3.48 15.44
C THR A 317 24.42 2.79 16.55
N GLY A 318 23.99 1.54 16.32
CA GLY A 318 23.08 0.80 17.20
C GLY A 318 21.59 1.05 16.92
N SER A 319 21.24 1.90 15.94
CA SER A 319 19.85 2.18 15.55
C SER A 319 19.70 2.28 14.03
N PRO A 320 18.63 1.71 13.45
CA PRO A 320 18.35 1.89 12.02
C PRO A 320 17.93 3.33 11.73
N GLY A 321 18.12 3.78 10.49
CA GLY A 321 17.76 5.14 10.07
C GLY A 321 16.25 5.41 10.08
N ASP A 322 15.46 4.40 9.67
CA ASP A 322 14.00 4.45 9.63
C ASP A 322 13.40 3.57 10.73
N GLN A 323 13.75 3.86 11.97
CA GLN A 323 13.24 3.11 13.12
C GLN A 323 11.72 3.30 13.26
N VAL A 324 11.00 2.19 13.38
CA VAL A 324 9.59 2.18 13.74
C VAL A 324 9.46 2.22 15.26
N ILE A 325 8.62 3.13 15.74
CA ILE A 325 8.29 3.31 17.16
C ILE A 325 6.84 2.83 17.33
N ALA A 326 6.56 2.03 18.38
CA ALA A 326 5.23 1.51 18.70
C ALA A 326 4.27 2.63 19.15
#